data_d933e9c13e2691a6313231f21daf210c
#
_entry.id   d933e9c13e2691a6313231f21daf210c
#
_cell.length_a   1.000
_cell.length_b   1.000
_cell.length_c   1.000
_cell.angle_alpha   90.00
_cell.angle_beta   90.00
_cell.angle_gamma   90.00
#
_symmetry.space_group_name_H-M   'P 1'
#
loop_
_entity.id
_entity.type
_entity.pdbx_description
1 polymer ?
#
loop_
_entity_poly.entity_id
_entity_poly.type
_entity_poly.pdbx_seq_one_letter_code
_entity_poly.pdbx_strand_id
1 'polypeptide(L)'
;CTSVAECMSLQDIHIKKMGYFFLSNYGMRKKEALTPYIDSFTQDAKSQDAITRASALRTMASLLTDDMVHGLLDPVRSALYDKKPYVRKTAAMCVARMYMYDAALMEKSGFIEKLFGMMYDTSTDVVVSAVAALYHMAEKSHTMQFSVNFKQANHLVQVMHQCSESVSYTH
;
A
#
# COMPACT_ATOMS: atom_id res chain seq x y z
N CYS A 1 25.11 9.73 2.48
CA CYS A 1 23.96 9.45 1.58
C CYS A 1 24.38 8.70 0.31
N THR A 2 25.59 8.83 -0.18
CA THR A 2 26.08 8.12 -1.40
C THR A 2 25.94 6.60 -1.28
N SER A 3 26.32 6.01 -0.15
CA SER A 3 26.22 4.56 0.10
C SER A 3 24.80 4.01 0.06
N VAL A 4 23.78 4.80 0.48
CA VAL A 4 22.35 4.35 0.42
C VAL A 4 21.87 4.35 -1.03
N ALA A 5 22.23 5.36 -1.83
CA ALA A 5 21.90 5.42 -3.25
C ALA A 5 22.54 4.25 -4.02
N GLU A 6 23.78 3.91 -3.69
CA GLU A 6 24.47 2.73 -4.25
C GLU A 6 23.73 1.44 -3.88
N CYS A 7 23.31 1.25 -2.62
CA CYS A 7 22.49 0.10 -2.21
C CYS A 7 21.16 0.01 -2.99
N MET A 8 20.51 1.13 -3.25
CA MET A 8 19.25 1.18 -3.99
C MET A 8 19.41 0.85 -5.48
N SER A 9 20.58 1.11 -6.07
CA SER A 9 20.86 0.81 -7.47
C SER A 9 21.18 -0.68 -7.74
N LEU A 10 21.54 -1.43 -6.70
CA LEU A 10 21.87 -2.86 -6.83
C LEU A 10 20.61 -3.69 -7.08
N GLN A 11 20.75 -4.79 -7.84
CA GLN A 11 19.65 -5.71 -8.11
C GLN A 11 19.37 -6.70 -6.97
N ASP A 12 20.25 -6.76 -5.96
CA ASP A 12 20.08 -7.64 -4.81
C ASP A 12 18.97 -7.14 -3.88
N ILE A 13 17.93 -7.95 -3.72
CA ILE A 13 16.77 -7.60 -2.88
C ILE A 13 17.11 -7.45 -1.40
N HIS A 14 18.12 -8.17 -0.89
CA HIS A 14 18.49 -8.07 0.52
C HIS A 14 19.17 -6.72 0.78
N ILE A 15 20.05 -6.30 -0.12
CA ILE A 15 20.72 -5.00 -0.04
C ILE A 15 19.69 -3.86 -0.20
N LYS A 16 18.77 -3.97 -1.17
CA LYS A 16 17.67 -3.00 -1.33
C LYS A 16 16.81 -2.88 -0.07
N LYS A 17 16.46 -4.00 0.57
CA LYS A 17 15.69 -3.99 1.83
C LYS A 17 16.43 -3.26 2.96
N MET A 18 17.75 -3.38 3.04
CA MET A 18 18.54 -2.61 4.01
C MET A 18 18.46 -1.10 3.71
N GLY A 19 18.56 -0.70 2.44
CA GLY A 19 18.35 0.69 2.01
C GLY A 19 16.95 1.20 2.34
N TYR A 20 15.92 0.42 2.05
CA TYR A 20 14.53 0.73 2.38
C TYR A 20 14.32 0.90 3.90
N PHE A 21 14.85 -0.02 4.69
CA PHE A 21 14.79 0.05 6.15
C PHE A 21 15.47 1.31 6.69
N PHE A 22 16.66 1.62 6.18
CA PHE A 22 17.37 2.83 6.56
C PHE A 22 16.57 4.08 6.22
N LEU A 23 16.04 4.19 5.00
CA LEU A 23 15.24 5.35 4.58
C LEU A 23 13.96 5.46 5.40
N SER A 24 13.27 4.37 5.70
CA SER A 24 12.05 4.37 6.53
C SER A 24 12.29 4.90 7.95
N ASN A 25 13.47 4.64 8.53
CA ASN A 25 13.80 5.08 9.89
C ASN A 25 14.41 6.49 9.97
N TYR A 26 15.16 6.88 8.95
CA TYR A 26 15.97 8.10 8.98
C TYR A 26 15.59 9.14 7.94
N GLY A 27 14.89 8.75 6.87
CA GLY A 27 14.57 9.64 5.74
C GLY A 27 13.70 10.81 6.14
N MET A 28 12.74 10.62 7.05
CA MET A 28 11.85 11.68 7.50
C MET A 28 12.56 12.83 8.28
N ARG A 29 13.80 12.61 8.72
CA ARG A 29 14.60 13.66 9.38
C ARG A 29 15.14 14.68 8.39
N LYS A 30 15.26 14.32 7.11
CA LYS A 30 15.76 15.19 6.03
C LYS A 30 14.93 14.92 4.77
N LYS A 31 13.72 15.46 4.75
CA LYS A 31 12.73 15.22 3.69
C LYS A 31 13.24 15.61 2.29
N GLU A 32 14.01 16.71 2.20
CA GLU A 32 14.58 17.19 0.95
C GLU A 32 15.59 16.19 0.34
N ALA A 33 16.17 15.32 1.17
CA ALA A 33 17.10 14.31 0.72
C ALA A 33 16.40 13.06 0.13
N LEU A 34 15.06 12.99 0.16
CA LEU A 34 14.29 11.85 -0.35
C LEU A 34 13.97 11.96 -1.85
N THR A 35 13.88 13.18 -2.38
CA THR A 35 13.53 13.42 -3.80
C THR A 35 14.37 12.60 -4.78
N PRO A 36 15.71 12.47 -4.64
CA PRO A 36 16.53 11.67 -5.55
C PRO A 36 16.21 10.17 -5.57
N TYR A 37 15.48 9.66 -4.56
CA TYR A 37 15.13 8.24 -4.47
C TYR A 37 13.77 7.90 -5.07
N ILE A 38 12.95 8.90 -5.41
CA ILE A 38 11.59 8.69 -5.94
C ILE A 38 11.63 7.86 -7.22
N ASP A 39 12.52 8.19 -8.16
CA ASP A 39 12.67 7.47 -9.42
C ASP A 39 13.09 6.01 -9.19
N SER A 40 14.03 5.77 -8.26
CA SER A 40 14.47 4.42 -7.91
C SER A 40 13.32 3.59 -7.33
N PHE A 41 12.53 4.16 -6.41
CA PHE A 41 11.35 3.50 -5.86
C PHE A 41 10.29 3.23 -6.93
N THR A 42 10.04 4.19 -7.81
CA THR A 42 9.06 4.05 -8.89
C THR A 42 9.48 2.95 -9.87
N GLN A 43 10.77 2.81 -10.14
CA GLN A 43 11.31 1.72 -10.94
C GLN A 43 11.16 0.37 -10.21
N ASP A 44 11.50 0.31 -8.92
CA ASP A 44 11.36 -0.90 -8.11
C ASP A 44 9.90 -1.34 -7.94
N ALA A 45 8.96 -0.40 -7.92
CA ALA A 45 7.52 -0.69 -7.94
C ALA A 45 7.04 -1.37 -9.25
N LYS A 46 7.86 -1.37 -10.31
CA LYS A 46 7.63 -2.07 -11.58
C LYS A 46 8.48 -3.32 -11.74
N SER A 47 9.25 -3.72 -10.73
CA SER A 47 10.13 -4.89 -10.74
C SER A 47 9.36 -6.18 -11.08
N GLN A 48 10.02 -7.16 -11.69
CA GLN A 48 9.46 -8.50 -11.90
C GLN A 48 9.21 -9.23 -10.58
N ASP A 49 10.02 -8.97 -9.55
CA ASP A 49 9.84 -9.55 -8.23
C ASP A 49 8.74 -8.84 -7.42
N ALA A 50 7.74 -9.61 -6.98
CA ALA A 50 6.61 -9.10 -6.22
C ALA A 50 7.00 -8.53 -4.84
N ILE A 51 8.04 -9.08 -4.23
CA ILE A 51 8.51 -8.63 -2.91
C ILE A 51 9.18 -7.26 -3.05
N THR A 52 9.94 -7.06 -4.12
CA THR A 52 10.55 -5.77 -4.44
C THR A 52 9.48 -4.72 -4.70
N ARG A 53 8.47 -5.03 -5.54
CA ARG A 53 7.34 -4.10 -5.80
C ARG A 53 6.66 -3.66 -4.51
N ALA A 54 6.25 -4.63 -3.69
CA ALA A 54 5.54 -4.34 -2.44
C ALA A 54 6.43 -3.58 -1.42
N SER A 55 7.73 -3.88 -1.36
CA SER A 55 8.65 -3.20 -0.45
C SER A 55 8.88 -1.75 -0.84
N ALA A 56 9.03 -1.47 -2.14
CA ALA A 56 9.14 -0.11 -2.65
C ALA A 56 7.90 0.72 -2.30
N LEU A 57 6.70 0.22 -2.63
CA LEU A 57 5.43 0.89 -2.32
C LEU A 57 5.28 1.19 -0.82
N ARG A 58 5.57 0.21 0.03
CA ARG A 58 5.48 0.35 1.49
C ARG A 58 6.43 1.41 2.01
N THR A 59 7.66 1.43 1.49
CA THR A 59 8.68 2.41 1.90
C THR A 59 8.29 3.81 1.47
N MET A 60 7.87 4.00 0.21
CA MET A 60 7.35 5.30 -0.26
C MET A 60 6.19 5.79 0.62
N ALA A 61 5.22 4.91 0.89
CA ALA A 61 4.06 5.25 1.74
C ALA A 61 4.42 5.50 3.22
N SER A 62 5.60 5.13 3.68
CA SER A 62 6.11 5.48 5.01
C SER A 62 6.85 6.82 5.04
N LEU A 63 7.23 7.37 3.89
CA LEU A 63 8.08 8.54 3.71
C LEU A 63 7.33 9.69 3.00
N LEU A 64 6.03 9.84 3.25
CA LEU A 64 5.19 10.78 2.50
C LEU A 64 5.68 12.23 2.64
N THR A 65 5.95 12.80 1.49
CA THR A 65 6.14 14.22 1.19
C THR A 65 5.27 14.56 -0.01
N ASP A 66 5.09 15.83 -0.35
CA ASP A 66 4.27 16.21 -1.51
C ASP A 66 4.78 15.54 -2.79
N ASP A 67 6.10 15.59 -3.04
CA ASP A 67 6.72 14.92 -4.20
C ASP A 67 6.51 13.41 -4.16
N MET A 68 6.65 12.78 -2.98
CA MET A 68 6.50 11.33 -2.81
C MET A 68 5.06 10.88 -3.04
N VAL A 69 4.06 11.63 -2.58
CA VAL A 69 2.64 11.33 -2.82
C VAL A 69 2.34 11.34 -4.32
N HIS A 70 2.79 12.37 -5.04
CA HIS A 70 2.60 12.46 -6.49
C HIS A 70 3.31 11.33 -7.22
N GLY A 71 4.56 11.00 -6.84
CA GLY A 71 5.32 9.88 -7.41
C GLY A 71 4.71 8.51 -7.12
N LEU A 72 3.88 8.40 -6.06
CA LEU A 72 3.26 7.14 -5.63
C LEU A 72 1.91 6.85 -6.30
N LEU A 73 1.23 7.85 -6.87
CA LEU A 73 -0.12 7.70 -7.46
C LEU A 73 -0.18 6.58 -8.51
N ASP A 74 0.66 6.64 -9.54
CA ASP A 74 0.65 5.66 -10.63
C ASP A 74 1.15 4.27 -10.20
N PRO A 75 2.27 4.15 -9.42
CA PRO A 75 2.68 2.87 -8.88
C PRO A 75 1.59 2.18 -8.04
N VAL A 76 0.91 2.91 -7.16
CA VAL A 76 -0.19 2.35 -6.34
C VAL A 76 -1.37 1.96 -7.22
N ARG A 77 -1.76 2.80 -8.18
CA ARG A 77 -2.83 2.50 -9.14
C ARG A 77 -2.57 1.18 -9.86
N SER A 78 -1.36 0.97 -10.37
CA SER A 78 -0.97 -0.27 -11.04
C SER A 78 -0.96 -1.47 -10.06
N ALA A 79 -0.46 -1.26 -8.85
CA ALA A 79 -0.33 -2.31 -7.84
C ALA A 79 -1.68 -2.82 -7.29
N LEU A 80 -2.74 -1.99 -7.31
CA LEU A 80 -4.10 -2.42 -6.95
C LEU A 80 -4.68 -3.45 -7.94
N TYR A 81 -4.08 -3.62 -9.12
CA TYR A 81 -4.43 -4.63 -10.12
C TYR A 81 -3.34 -5.70 -10.28
N ASP A 82 -2.34 -5.74 -9.41
CA ASP A 82 -1.23 -6.69 -9.51
C ASP A 82 -1.71 -8.15 -9.48
N LYS A 83 -1.03 -9.01 -10.24
CA LYS A 83 -1.31 -10.47 -10.27
C LYS A 83 -1.11 -11.12 -8.90
N LYS A 84 -0.20 -10.59 -8.07
CA LYS A 84 0.13 -11.16 -6.76
C LYS A 84 -0.70 -10.50 -5.65
N PRO A 85 -1.48 -11.28 -4.89
CA PRO A 85 -2.29 -10.75 -3.78
C PRO A 85 -1.47 -9.95 -2.76
N TYR A 86 -0.23 -10.37 -2.51
CA TYR A 86 0.67 -9.67 -1.60
C TYR A 86 0.94 -8.22 -2.02
N VAL A 87 1.04 -7.94 -3.32
CA VAL A 87 1.21 -6.58 -3.84
C VAL A 87 -0.09 -5.80 -3.75
N ARG A 88 -1.23 -6.42 -4.11
CA ARG A 88 -2.55 -5.77 -4.01
C ARG A 88 -2.88 -5.35 -2.58
N LYS A 89 -2.67 -6.25 -1.59
CA LYS A 89 -2.90 -5.90 -0.18
C LYS A 89 -2.00 -4.77 0.31
N THR A 90 -0.74 -4.75 -0.13
CA THR A 90 0.18 -3.67 0.22
C THR A 90 -0.28 -2.35 -0.40
N ALA A 91 -0.73 -2.36 -1.65
CA ALA A 91 -1.27 -1.17 -2.32
C ALA A 91 -2.51 -0.61 -1.61
N ALA A 92 -3.43 -1.47 -1.14
CA ALA A 92 -4.60 -1.04 -0.37
C ALA A 92 -4.19 -0.27 0.90
N MET A 93 -3.20 -0.75 1.63
CA MET A 93 -2.67 -0.07 2.82
C MET A 93 -1.93 1.23 2.48
N CYS A 94 -1.27 1.29 1.31
CA CYS A 94 -0.66 2.53 0.83
C CYS A 94 -1.72 3.61 0.54
N VAL A 95 -2.86 3.23 -0.06
CA VAL A 95 -3.99 4.16 -0.29
C VAL A 95 -4.45 4.79 1.03
N ALA A 96 -4.64 4.00 2.08
CA ALA A 96 -5.04 4.53 3.39
C ALA A 96 -4.02 5.54 3.94
N ARG A 97 -2.72 5.25 3.83
CA ARG A 97 -1.67 6.18 4.27
C ARG A 97 -1.63 7.46 3.47
N MET A 98 -1.78 7.37 2.14
CA MET A 98 -1.86 8.54 1.27
C MET A 98 -3.10 9.38 1.59
N TYR A 99 -4.24 8.76 1.87
CA TYR A 99 -5.46 9.46 2.32
C TYR A 99 -5.24 10.21 3.62
N MET A 100 -4.54 9.62 4.59
CA MET A 100 -4.21 10.28 5.86
C MET A 100 -3.29 11.49 5.67
N TYR A 101 -2.52 11.53 4.59
CA TYR A 101 -1.64 12.64 4.24
C TYR A 101 -2.38 13.73 3.46
N ASP A 102 -3.11 13.37 2.40
CA ASP A 102 -3.89 14.28 1.55
C ASP A 102 -5.21 13.62 1.11
N ALA A 103 -6.26 13.81 1.93
CA ALA A 103 -7.58 13.27 1.66
C ALA A 103 -8.21 13.85 0.38
N ALA A 104 -8.01 15.16 0.13
CA ALA A 104 -8.63 15.85 -1.01
C ALA A 104 -8.09 15.34 -2.35
N LEU A 105 -6.80 15.04 -2.42
CA LEU A 105 -6.17 14.41 -3.59
C LEU A 105 -6.72 13.00 -3.80
N MET A 106 -6.83 12.23 -2.73
CA MET A 106 -7.22 10.83 -2.81
C MET A 106 -8.70 10.64 -3.16
N GLU A 107 -9.60 11.51 -2.68
CA GLU A 107 -11.02 11.52 -3.06
C GLU A 107 -11.23 11.74 -4.56
N LYS A 108 -10.38 12.54 -5.20
CA LYS A 108 -10.43 12.81 -6.64
C LYS A 108 -9.77 11.74 -7.50
N SER A 109 -9.00 10.83 -6.89
CA SER A 109 -8.13 9.88 -7.60
C SER A 109 -8.81 8.57 -7.99
N GLY A 110 -10.05 8.30 -7.54
CA GLY A 110 -10.78 7.06 -7.81
C GLY A 110 -10.26 5.83 -7.05
N PHE A 111 -9.39 6.02 -6.05
CA PHE A 111 -8.85 4.92 -5.25
C PHE A 111 -9.87 4.33 -4.28
N ILE A 112 -10.79 5.16 -3.79
CA ILE A 112 -11.83 4.75 -2.84
C ILE A 112 -12.75 3.73 -3.48
N GLU A 113 -13.25 4.01 -4.69
CA GLU A 113 -14.10 3.10 -5.45
C GLU A 113 -13.37 1.78 -5.74
N LYS A 114 -12.07 1.88 -6.02
CA LYS A 114 -11.25 0.67 -6.24
C LYS A 114 -11.12 -0.17 -4.97
N LEU A 115 -10.92 0.42 -3.80
CA LEU A 115 -10.91 -0.30 -2.52
C LEU A 115 -12.25 -0.99 -2.25
N PHE A 116 -13.38 -0.36 -2.53
CA PHE A 116 -14.70 -1.00 -2.45
C PHE A 116 -14.78 -2.23 -3.37
N GLY A 117 -14.25 -2.14 -4.59
CA GLY A 117 -14.17 -3.28 -5.52
C GLY A 117 -13.30 -4.42 -4.98
N MET A 118 -12.23 -4.11 -4.25
CA MET A 118 -11.32 -5.10 -3.66
C MET A 118 -11.94 -5.87 -2.49
N MET A 119 -13.07 -5.46 -1.95
CA MET A 119 -13.84 -6.27 -0.98
C MET A 119 -14.34 -7.59 -1.59
N TYR A 120 -14.33 -7.74 -2.91
CA TYR A 120 -14.68 -8.96 -3.64
C TYR A 120 -13.46 -9.65 -4.25
N ASP A 121 -12.24 -9.35 -3.79
CA ASP A 121 -11.03 -10.01 -4.25
C ASP A 121 -11.04 -11.51 -3.93
N THR A 122 -10.40 -12.31 -4.77
CA THR A 122 -10.26 -13.77 -4.56
C THR A 122 -9.36 -14.11 -3.37
N SER A 123 -8.53 -13.18 -2.92
CA SER A 123 -7.64 -13.36 -1.77
C SER A 123 -8.23 -12.71 -0.53
N THR A 124 -8.46 -13.50 0.51
CA THR A 124 -8.92 -13.05 1.82
C THR A 124 -8.04 -11.96 2.43
N ASP A 125 -6.72 -12.08 2.30
CA ASP A 125 -5.75 -11.07 2.75
C ASP A 125 -5.97 -9.70 2.10
N VAL A 126 -6.35 -9.70 0.81
CA VAL A 126 -6.64 -8.47 0.08
C VAL A 126 -7.94 -7.86 0.55
N VAL A 127 -8.99 -8.69 0.74
CA VAL A 127 -10.30 -8.24 1.26
C VAL A 127 -10.12 -7.60 2.63
N VAL A 128 -9.45 -8.26 3.56
CA VAL A 128 -9.18 -7.74 4.91
C VAL A 128 -8.42 -6.41 4.86
N SER A 129 -7.40 -6.33 4.01
CA SER A 129 -6.61 -5.10 3.87
C SER A 129 -7.40 -3.95 3.25
N ALA A 130 -8.28 -4.23 2.29
CA ALA A 130 -9.15 -3.21 1.70
C ALA A 130 -10.17 -2.68 2.71
N VAL A 131 -10.80 -3.57 3.50
CA VAL A 131 -11.73 -3.19 4.57
C VAL A 131 -11.01 -2.37 5.64
N ALA A 132 -9.83 -2.80 6.09
CA ALA A 132 -9.04 -2.05 7.06
C ALA A 132 -8.66 -0.65 6.54
N ALA A 133 -8.26 -0.54 5.26
CA ALA A 133 -7.95 0.72 4.63
C ALA A 133 -9.17 1.67 4.61
N LEU A 134 -10.33 1.18 4.17
CA LEU A 134 -11.58 1.94 4.15
C LEU A 134 -12.01 2.38 5.56
N TYR A 135 -11.88 1.49 6.54
CA TYR A 135 -12.18 1.80 7.95
C TYR A 135 -11.30 2.94 8.47
N HIS A 136 -9.99 2.85 8.30
CA HIS A 136 -9.06 3.91 8.71
C HIS A 136 -9.34 5.26 8.03
N MET A 137 -9.72 5.22 6.76
CA MET A 137 -10.07 6.44 6.03
C MET A 137 -11.37 7.05 6.57
N ALA A 138 -12.39 6.22 6.88
CA ALA A 138 -13.66 6.67 7.44
C ALA A 138 -13.53 7.27 8.85
N GLU A 139 -12.66 6.70 9.71
CA GLU A 139 -12.37 7.27 11.03
C GLU A 139 -11.79 8.70 10.96
N LYS A 140 -11.04 9.00 9.88
CA LYS A 140 -10.39 10.30 9.70
C LYS A 140 -11.26 11.30 8.95
N SER A 141 -12.15 10.83 8.10
CA SER A 141 -13.03 11.66 7.28
C SER A 141 -14.27 12.04 8.05
N HIS A 142 -14.56 13.34 8.13
CA HIS A 142 -15.86 13.82 8.64
C HIS A 142 -16.98 13.71 7.60
N THR A 143 -16.64 13.46 6.33
CA THR A 143 -17.59 13.44 5.20
C THR A 143 -17.82 12.05 4.64
N MET A 144 -16.86 11.13 4.80
CA MET A 144 -16.93 9.77 4.27
C MET A 144 -17.78 8.90 5.19
N GLN A 145 -19.01 8.62 4.77
CA GLN A 145 -19.84 7.62 5.44
C GLN A 145 -19.51 6.24 4.86
N PHE A 146 -18.91 5.39 5.67
CA PHE A 146 -18.70 3.99 5.33
C PHE A 146 -20.02 3.23 5.58
N SER A 147 -20.85 3.10 4.53
CA SER A 147 -22.04 2.28 4.58
C SER A 147 -21.79 0.94 3.89
N VAL A 148 -21.81 -0.13 4.67
CA VAL A 148 -21.75 -1.50 4.13
C VAL A 148 -23.19 -1.92 3.85
N ASN A 149 -23.51 -2.21 2.59
CA ASN A 149 -24.82 -2.76 2.26
C ASN A 149 -24.94 -4.24 2.68
N PHE A 150 -26.16 -4.77 2.73
CA PHE A 150 -26.43 -6.14 3.19
C PHE A 150 -25.62 -7.21 2.41
N LYS A 151 -25.44 -7.03 1.10
CA LYS A 151 -24.65 -7.96 0.26
C LYS A 151 -23.19 -7.94 0.63
N GLN A 152 -22.62 -6.76 0.88
CA GLN A 152 -21.25 -6.59 1.34
C GLN A 152 -21.05 -7.18 2.73
N ALA A 153 -21.99 -6.93 3.65
CA ALA A 153 -21.95 -7.49 5.00
C ALA A 153 -21.93 -9.02 4.98
N ASN A 154 -22.84 -9.64 4.21
CA ASN A 154 -22.87 -11.10 4.07
C ASN A 154 -21.57 -11.66 3.47
N HIS A 155 -21.01 -11.00 2.45
CA HIS A 155 -19.74 -11.41 1.87
C HIS A 155 -18.60 -11.34 2.90
N LEU A 156 -18.52 -10.27 3.68
CA LEU A 156 -17.51 -10.13 4.73
C LEU A 156 -17.65 -11.21 5.81
N VAL A 157 -18.86 -11.56 6.22
CA VAL A 157 -19.11 -12.66 7.17
C VAL A 157 -18.59 -13.99 6.60
N GLN A 158 -18.84 -14.27 5.32
CA GLN A 158 -18.30 -15.48 4.67
C GLN A 158 -16.77 -15.51 4.66
N VAL A 159 -16.13 -14.38 4.32
CA VAL A 159 -14.67 -14.25 4.35
C VAL A 159 -14.12 -14.46 5.76
N MET A 160 -14.78 -13.93 6.79
CA MET A 160 -14.39 -14.15 8.20
C MET A 160 -14.47 -15.63 8.60
N HIS A 161 -15.51 -16.35 8.18
CA HIS A 161 -15.61 -17.79 8.42
C HIS A 161 -14.45 -18.57 7.77
N GLN A 162 -14.11 -18.27 6.53
CA GLN A 162 -12.97 -18.87 5.85
C GLN A 162 -11.64 -18.61 6.56
N CYS A 163 -11.44 -17.41 7.13
CA CYS A 163 -10.27 -17.09 7.94
C CYS A 163 -10.21 -17.95 9.22
N SER A 164 -11.32 -18.13 9.91
CA SER A 164 -11.37 -18.89 11.17
C SER A 164 -11.11 -20.38 10.94
N GLU A 165 -11.61 -20.95 9.85
CA GLU A 165 -11.33 -22.35 9.48
C GLU A 165 -9.86 -22.58 9.15
N SER A 166 -9.22 -21.67 8.41
CA SER A 166 -7.79 -21.79 8.08
C SER A 166 -6.88 -21.74 9.31
N VAL A 167 -7.26 -21.04 10.36
CA VAL A 167 -6.53 -20.97 11.64
C VAL A 167 -6.70 -22.27 12.46
N SER A 168 -7.85 -22.96 12.34
CA SER A 168 -8.15 -24.17 13.06
C SER A 168 -7.32 -25.39 12.63
N TYR A 169 -6.77 -25.38 11.41
CA TYR A 169 -5.95 -26.48 10.87
C TYR A 169 -4.44 -26.35 11.14
N THR A 170 -4.00 -25.31 11.85
CA THR A 170 -2.57 -25.05 12.14
C THR A 170 -2.17 -25.32 13.60
N HIS A 171 -3.00 -26.07 14.36
CA HIS A 171 -2.68 -26.56 15.72
C HIS A 171 -2.56 -28.07 15.77
#